data_f8c3937f6aeeec928a19d328fd12f32a
#
_entry.id   f8c3937f6aeeec928a19d328fd12f32a
#
_cell.length_a   1.000
_cell.length_b   1.000
_cell.length_c   1.000
_cell.angle_alpha   90.00
_cell.angle_beta   90.00
_cell.angle_gamma   90.00
#
_symmetry.space_group_name_H-M   'P 1'
#
loop_
_entity.id
_entity.type
_entity.pdbx_description
1 polymer ?
#
loop_
_entity_poly.entity_id
_entity_poly.type
_entity_poly.pdbx_seq_one_letter_code
_entity_poly.pdbx_strand_id
1 'polypeptide(L)'
;MIYPQDFESRIEFDAVRRMLKEQCLCQLGKERVDDMQFLTDFTTVDTRLNEVVEFVRIMQVEDGFPSDFYFDVREPLQRIRIEGMYMGAEELFALRQIGRAHV
;
A
#
# COMPACT_ATOMS: atom_id res chain seq x y z
N MET A 1 -5.90 22.93 -8.10
CA MET A 1 -7.07 22.69 -7.26
C MET A 1 -8.22 22.21 -8.12
N ILE A 2 -8.86 21.13 -7.73
CA ILE A 2 -10.00 20.58 -8.46
C ILE A 2 -11.29 21.11 -7.83
N TYR A 3 -12.15 21.65 -8.65
CA TYR A 3 -13.39 22.26 -8.20
C TYR A 3 -14.59 21.52 -8.78
N PRO A 4 -15.68 21.32 -8.02
CA PRO A 4 -15.86 21.68 -6.61
C PRO A 4 -15.09 20.76 -5.66
N GLN A 5 -14.89 21.19 -4.43
CA GLN A 5 -14.10 20.41 -3.45
C GLN A 5 -14.73 19.06 -3.12
N ASP A 6 -16.04 18.95 -3.26
CA ASP A 6 -16.77 17.71 -3.01
C ASP A 6 -17.01 16.88 -4.27
N PHE A 7 -16.26 17.13 -5.35
CA PHE A 7 -16.49 16.44 -6.62
C PHE A 7 -16.35 14.94 -6.50
N GLU A 8 -15.46 14.48 -5.64
CA GLU A 8 -15.22 13.04 -5.42
C GLU A 8 -16.50 12.31 -5.01
N SER A 9 -17.23 12.87 -4.03
CA SER A 9 -18.54 12.34 -3.62
C SER A 9 -19.56 12.44 -4.73
N ARG A 10 -19.53 13.53 -5.49
CA ARG A 10 -20.49 13.76 -6.57
C ARG A 10 -20.36 12.75 -7.71
N ILE A 11 -19.15 12.26 -7.96
CA ILE A 11 -18.92 11.23 -8.97
C ILE A 11 -18.87 9.83 -8.36
N GLU A 12 -19.19 9.69 -7.09
CA GLU A 12 -19.22 8.44 -6.34
C GLU A 12 -17.86 7.74 -6.27
N PHE A 13 -16.77 8.50 -6.32
CA PHE A 13 -15.42 7.95 -6.22
C PHE A 13 -15.12 7.44 -4.80
N ASP A 14 -15.83 7.94 -3.81
CA ASP A 14 -15.75 7.41 -2.44
C ASP A 14 -16.11 5.93 -2.39
N ALA A 15 -17.06 5.48 -3.22
CA ALA A 15 -17.38 4.07 -3.36
C ALA A 15 -16.22 3.29 -3.97
N VAL A 16 -15.54 3.86 -4.97
CA VAL A 16 -14.36 3.25 -5.58
C VAL A 16 -13.23 3.11 -4.55
N ARG A 17 -13.01 4.13 -3.71
CA ARG A 17 -12.01 4.04 -2.64
C ARG A 17 -12.30 2.90 -1.68
N ARG A 18 -13.57 2.73 -1.28
CA ARG A 18 -13.95 1.61 -0.41
C ARG A 18 -13.64 0.27 -1.06
N MET A 19 -13.97 0.12 -2.32
CA MET A 19 -13.69 -1.10 -3.07
C MET A 19 -12.19 -1.40 -3.12
N LEU A 20 -11.37 -0.37 -3.35
CA LEU A 20 -9.92 -0.52 -3.35
C LEU A 20 -9.40 -0.92 -1.97
N LYS A 21 -9.93 -0.32 -0.91
CA LYS A 21 -9.51 -0.65 0.46
C LYS A 21 -9.85 -2.10 0.81
N GLU A 22 -10.97 -2.61 0.33
CA GLU A 22 -11.36 -4.00 0.53
C GLU A 22 -10.38 -4.98 -0.13
N GLN A 23 -9.72 -4.56 -1.21
CA GLN A 23 -8.73 -5.38 -1.89
C GLN A 23 -7.33 -5.28 -1.29
N CYS A 24 -7.10 -4.36 -0.37
CA CYS A 24 -5.80 -4.20 0.28
C CYS A 24 -5.52 -5.35 1.24
N LEU A 25 -4.27 -5.83 1.24
CA LEU A 25 -3.84 -6.96 2.04
C LEU A 25 -3.43 -6.57 3.46
N CYS A 26 -3.16 -5.28 3.71
CA CYS A 26 -2.74 -4.82 5.03
C CYS A 26 -3.14 -3.36 5.24
N GLN A 27 -2.96 -2.88 6.47
CA GLN A 27 -3.31 -1.52 6.84
C GLN A 27 -2.50 -0.47 6.06
N LEU A 28 -1.25 -0.77 5.74
CA LEU A 28 -0.40 0.14 4.95
C LEU A 28 -1.03 0.45 3.58
N GLY A 29 -1.55 -0.57 2.90
CA GLY A 29 -2.24 -0.39 1.62
C GLY A 29 -3.51 0.44 1.76
N LYS A 30 -4.28 0.19 2.82
CA LYS A 30 -5.51 0.95 3.08
C LYS A 30 -5.22 2.42 3.30
N GLU A 31 -4.16 2.74 4.05
CA GLU A 31 -3.73 4.12 4.26
C GLU A 31 -3.33 4.79 2.95
N ARG A 32 -2.67 4.06 2.06
CA ARG A 32 -2.31 4.58 0.73
C ARG A 32 -3.54 4.93 -0.08
N VAL A 33 -4.60 4.12 0.00
CA VAL A 33 -5.86 4.42 -0.68
C VAL A 33 -6.50 5.69 -0.10
N ASP A 34 -6.48 5.84 1.23
CA ASP A 34 -7.00 7.04 1.88
C ASP A 34 -6.24 8.31 1.46
N ASP A 35 -4.93 8.17 1.23
CA ASP A 35 -4.07 9.29 0.86
C ASP A 35 -4.10 9.63 -0.63
N MET A 36 -4.73 8.81 -1.46
CA MET A 36 -4.84 9.08 -2.90
C MET A 36 -5.54 10.40 -3.16
N GLN A 37 -5.02 11.15 -4.11
CA GLN A 37 -5.58 12.43 -4.54
C GLN A 37 -5.69 12.46 -6.06
N PHE A 38 -6.67 13.20 -6.54
CA PHE A 38 -6.76 13.48 -7.97
C PHE A 38 -5.64 14.43 -8.37
N LEU A 39 -4.92 14.03 -9.40
CA LEU A 39 -3.77 14.78 -9.89
C LEU A 39 -4.15 15.52 -11.17
N THR A 40 -3.55 16.71 -11.34
CA THR A 40 -3.79 17.55 -12.52
C THR A 40 -2.56 17.70 -13.40
N ASP A 41 -1.40 17.20 -12.96
CA ASP A 41 -0.16 17.26 -13.71
C ASP A 41 -0.02 16.01 -14.59
N PHE A 42 0.08 16.23 -15.90
CA PHE A 42 0.15 15.14 -16.87
C PHE A 42 1.34 14.21 -16.61
N THR A 43 2.52 14.76 -16.35
CA THR A 43 3.73 13.95 -16.14
C THR A 43 3.58 13.02 -14.94
N THR A 44 3.03 13.54 -13.84
CA THR A 44 2.80 12.76 -12.62
C THR A 44 1.78 11.66 -12.87
N VAL A 45 0.67 11.98 -13.52
CA VAL A 45 -0.38 11.00 -13.85
C VAL A 45 0.18 9.90 -14.74
N ASP A 46 0.92 10.29 -15.78
CA ASP A 46 1.51 9.35 -16.73
C ASP A 46 2.50 8.40 -16.04
N THR A 47 3.34 8.93 -15.16
CA THR A 47 4.30 8.12 -14.38
C THR A 47 3.56 7.12 -13.49
N ARG A 48 2.54 7.56 -12.78
CA ARG A 48 1.76 6.68 -11.89
C ARG A 48 1.05 5.58 -12.67
N LEU A 49 0.46 5.91 -13.80
CA LEU A 49 -0.21 4.92 -14.64
C LEU A 49 0.78 3.90 -15.20
N ASN A 50 1.97 4.33 -15.61
CA ASN A 50 3.00 3.43 -16.09
C ASN A 50 3.50 2.49 -14.99
N GLU A 51 3.64 2.97 -13.77
CA GLU A 51 4.00 2.13 -12.62
C GLU A 51 2.97 1.03 -12.41
N VAL A 52 1.68 1.36 -12.52
CA VAL A 52 0.61 0.37 -12.38
C VAL A 52 0.67 -0.66 -13.51
N VAL A 53 0.87 -0.20 -14.74
CA VAL A 53 0.98 -1.10 -15.91
C VAL A 53 2.14 -2.07 -15.73
N GLU A 54 3.30 -1.57 -15.29
CA GLU A 54 4.47 -2.42 -15.05
C GLU A 54 4.20 -3.45 -13.96
N PHE A 55 3.55 -3.06 -12.89
CA PHE A 55 3.25 -3.97 -11.79
C PHE A 55 2.24 -5.04 -12.22
N VAL A 56 1.21 -4.66 -12.96
CA VAL A 56 0.23 -5.62 -13.49
C VAL A 56 0.93 -6.65 -14.39
N ARG A 57 1.88 -6.19 -15.21
CA ARG A 57 2.66 -7.09 -16.06
C ARG A 57 3.49 -8.06 -15.24
N ILE A 58 4.13 -7.59 -14.17
CA ILE A 58 4.88 -8.46 -13.25
C ILE A 58 3.96 -9.54 -12.66
N MET A 59 2.77 -9.14 -12.21
CA MET A 59 1.80 -10.07 -11.63
C MET A 59 1.31 -11.12 -12.62
N GLN A 60 1.23 -10.77 -13.90
CA GLN A 60 0.75 -11.68 -14.95
C GLN A 60 1.84 -12.63 -15.47
N VAL A 61 3.09 -12.17 -15.49
CA VAL A 61 4.20 -12.91 -16.12
C VAL A 61 5.02 -13.69 -15.11
N GLU A 62 5.25 -13.13 -13.93
CA GLU A 62 6.10 -13.73 -12.91
C GLU A 62 5.30 -14.63 -11.99
N ASP A 63 5.57 -15.94 -12.07
CA ASP A 63 5.03 -16.89 -11.11
C ASP A 63 5.77 -16.74 -9.79
N GLY A 64 5.00 -16.67 -8.69
CA GLY A 64 5.58 -16.63 -7.37
C GLY A 64 5.97 -15.26 -6.86
N PHE A 65 5.48 -14.18 -7.52
CA PHE A 65 5.63 -12.87 -6.90
C PHE A 65 4.91 -12.87 -5.54
N PRO A 66 5.62 -12.51 -4.45
CA PRO A 66 5.06 -12.62 -3.10
C PRO A 66 3.97 -11.57 -2.85
N SER A 67 2.72 -11.98 -2.98
CA SER A 67 1.56 -11.11 -2.80
C SER A 67 0.61 -11.58 -1.70
N ASP A 68 1.00 -12.61 -0.94
CA ASP A 68 0.08 -13.27 -0.01
C ASP A 68 0.21 -12.78 1.43
N PHE A 69 1.40 -12.35 1.83
CA PHE A 69 1.67 -12.02 3.23
C PHE A 69 2.33 -10.65 3.35
N TYR A 70 1.57 -9.69 3.81
CA TYR A 70 2.05 -8.34 4.11
C TYR A 70 1.73 -8.02 5.56
N PHE A 71 2.76 -7.69 6.32
CA PHE A 71 2.63 -7.39 7.74
C PHE A 71 3.06 -5.95 8.00
N ASP A 72 2.27 -5.24 8.82
CA ASP A 72 2.64 -3.91 9.25
C ASP A 72 3.54 -4.04 10.49
N VAL A 73 4.83 -3.79 10.30
CA VAL A 73 5.84 -3.89 11.37
C VAL A 73 6.31 -2.52 11.85
N ARG A 74 5.60 -1.45 11.52
CA ARG A 74 6.01 -0.09 11.90
C ARG A 74 6.06 0.10 13.42
N GLU A 75 5.05 -0.34 14.13
CA GLU A 75 4.99 -0.19 15.58
C GLU A 75 6.10 -1.00 16.28
N PRO A 76 6.29 -2.31 15.98
CA PRO A 76 7.41 -3.03 16.57
C PRO A 76 8.78 -2.41 16.28
N LEU A 77 9.00 -1.92 15.06
CA LEU A 77 10.27 -1.29 14.71
C LEU A 77 10.50 0.01 15.48
N GLN A 78 9.45 0.80 15.70
CA GLN A 78 9.55 2.01 16.51
C GLN A 78 9.83 1.68 17.97
N ARG A 79 9.19 0.62 18.49
CA ARG A 79 9.34 0.22 19.89
C ARG A 79 10.77 -0.18 20.21
N ILE A 80 11.46 -0.90 19.33
CA ILE A 80 12.83 -1.35 19.58
C ILE A 80 13.87 -0.24 19.54
N ARG A 81 13.49 0.98 19.13
CA ARG A 81 14.36 2.14 19.24
C ARG A 81 14.57 2.56 20.69
N ILE A 82 13.67 2.17 21.56
CA ILE A 82 13.75 2.47 22.98
C ILE A 82 14.66 1.44 23.65
N GLU A 83 15.70 1.91 24.34
CA GLU A 83 16.64 1.03 25.04
C GLU A 83 15.91 0.13 26.03
N GLY A 84 16.25 -1.15 26.02
CA GLY A 84 15.62 -2.15 26.89
C GLY A 84 14.35 -2.78 26.32
N MET A 85 13.85 -2.29 25.19
CA MET A 85 12.67 -2.86 24.53
C MET A 85 13.08 -3.95 23.55
N TYR A 86 12.16 -4.86 23.28
CA TYR A 86 12.40 -5.98 22.37
C TYR A 86 11.15 -6.31 21.54
N MET A 87 11.34 -7.07 20.48
CA MET A 87 10.25 -7.62 19.70
C MET A 87 9.80 -8.95 20.25
N GLY A 88 8.49 -9.20 20.23
CA GLY A 88 7.95 -10.53 20.51
C GLY A 88 8.28 -11.50 19.37
N ALA A 89 8.12 -12.80 19.66
CA ALA A 89 8.42 -13.86 18.69
C ALA A 89 7.59 -13.74 17.42
N GLU A 90 6.30 -13.39 17.54
CA GLU A 90 5.40 -13.22 16.40
C GLU A 90 5.82 -12.03 15.54
N GLU A 91 6.28 -10.95 16.16
CA GLU A 91 6.75 -9.76 15.46
C GLU A 91 8.03 -10.04 14.68
N LEU A 92 8.96 -10.78 15.28
CA LEU A 92 10.17 -11.22 14.60
C LEU A 92 9.85 -12.17 13.43
N PHE A 93 8.86 -13.02 13.61
CA PHE A 93 8.40 -13.91 12.53
C PHE A 93 7.83 -13.10 11.35
N ALA A 94 7.01 -12.09 11.64
CA ALA A 94 6.46 -11.22 10.60
C ALA A 94 7.57 -10.51 9.83
N LEU A 95 8.55 -9.97 10.53
CA LEU A 95 9.70 -9.30 9.91
C LEU A 95 10.50 -10.27 9.05
N ARG A 96 10.71 -11.51 9.51
CA ARG A 96 11.38 -12.55 8.75
C ARG A 96 10.65 -12.85 7.44
N GLN A 97 9.33 -12.92 7.48
CA GLN A 97 8.54 -13.19 6.28
C GLN A 97 8.72 -12.10 5.22
N ILE A 98 8.80 -10.84 5.63
CA ILE A 98 9.10 -9.73 4.72
C ILE A 98 10.46 -9.95 4.06
N GLY A 99 11.48 -10.31 4.84
CA GLY A 99 12.81 -10.56 4.32
C GLY A 99 12.87 -11.73 3.34
N ARG A 100 12.09 -12.78 3.58
CA ARG A 100 12.05 -13.95 2.69
C ARG A 100 11.42 -13.63 1.33
N ALA A 101 10.54 -12.66 1.28
CA ALA A 101 9.91 -12.25 0.03
C ALA A 101 10.91 -11.66 -0.97
N HIS A 102 12.09 -11.25 -0.51
CA HIS A 102 13.11 -10.62 -1.32
C HIS A 102 14.30 -11.55 -1.67
N VAL A 103 14.20 -12.80 -1.32
CA VAL A 103 15.28 -13.78 -1.58
C VAL A 103 15.05 -14.51 -2.89
#